data_ef41c9674bc6b4c584a8878f0f60199f
#
_entry.id   ef41c9674bc6b4c584a8878f0f60199f
#
_cell.length_a   1.000
_cell.length_b   1.000
_cell.length_c   1.000
_cell.angle_alpha   90.00
_cell.angle_beta   90.00
_cell.angle_gamma   90.00
#
_symmetry.space_group_name_H-M   'P 1'
#
loop_
_entity.id
_entity.type
_entity.pdbx_description
1 polymer ?
#
loop_
_entity_poly.entity_id
_entity_poly.type
_entity_poly.pdbx_seq_one_letter_code
_entity_poly.pdbx_strand_id
1 'polypeptide(L)'
;ALYEYFEGRGIYCEDDEDIFEYFQSEQDLTKFVAWYSYYYITDEFSRTFPELYLMRKKSQLSPLEKEILQSYVDHCLSIFEVQKVDLGRGVEIKDIFDGELHYIWDGDASKNLYKWDLLYAGILKVKDLFFFSGMPMTTIPLKLRHFIEGNIVEFFQEQKEDYASLEHYLRKASAEILALIENASLH
;
A
#
# COMPACT_ATOMS: atom_id res chain seq x y z
N ALA A 1 -2.23 0.63 -17.31
CA ALA A 1 -2.54 0.17 -15.94
C ALA A 1 -2.28 -1.33 -15.74
N LEU A 2 -2.98 -2.23 -16.47
CA LEU A 2 -2.79 -3.68 -16.30
C LEU A 2 -1.33 -4.09 -16.58
N TYR A 3 -0.83 -3.77 -17.76
CA TYR A 3 0.56 -4.07 -18.15
C TYR A 3 1.56 -3.48 -17.16
N GLU A 4 1.42 -2.23 -16.76
CA GLU A 4 2.32 -1.58 -15.78
C GLU A 4 2.30 -2.28 -14.41
N TYR A 5 1.12 -2.74 -13.96
CA TYR A 5 1.03 -3.50 -12.71
C TYR A 5 1.80 -4.82 -12.79
N PHE A 6 1.67 -5.54 -13.91
CA PHE A 6 2.35 -6.81 -14.11
C PHE A 6 3.85 -6.62 -14.41
N GLU A 7 4.22 -5.64 -15.23
CA GLU A 7 5.61 -5.29 -15.49
C GLU A 7 6.35 -4.90 -14.20
N GLY A 8 5.74 -4.05 -13.35
CA GLY A 8 6.29 -3.72 -12.05
C GLY A 8 6.50 -4.94 -11.14
N ARG A 9 5.73 -6.01 -11.36
CA ARG A 9 5.90 -7.30 -10.68
C ARG A 9 6.83 -8.26 -11.38
N GLY A 10 7.51 -7.83 -12.44
CA GLY A 10 8.41 -8.67 -13.23
C GLY A 10 7.68 -9.72 -14.08
N ILE A 11 6.38 -9.54 -14.33
CA ILE A 11 5.55 -10.43 -15.14
C ILE A 11 5.34 -9.75 -16.50
N TYR A 12 5.87 -10.37 -17.54
CA TYR A 12 5.75 -9.87 -18.91
C TYR A 12 4.65 -10.64 -19.60
N CYS A 13 3.59 -9.94 -20.02
CA CYS A 13 2.46 -10.50 -20.75
C CYS A 13 2.55 -10.05 -22.20
N GLU A 14 2.47 -10.99 -23.15
CA GLU A 14 2.51 -10.70 -24.58
C GLU A 14 1.12 -10.28 -25.11
N ASP A 15 0.05 -10.77 -24.49
CA ASP A 15 -1.33 -10.45 -24.86
C ASP A 15 -2.29 -10.42 -23.65
N ASP A 16 -3.56 -10.07 -23.92
CA ASP A 16 -4.58 -9.94 -22.89
C ASP A 16 -4.99 -11.31 -22.30
N GLU A 17 -4.82 -12.42 -23.02
CA GLU A 17 -5.16 -13.76 -22.52
C GLU A 17 -4.17 -14.16 -21.42
N ASP A 18 -2.88 -13.86 -21.58
CA ASP A 18 -1.84 -14.07 -20.57
C ASP A 18 -2.17 -13.35 -19.26
N ILE A 19 -2.68 -12.12 -19.35
CA ILE A 19 -3.05 -11.32 -18.18
C ILE A 19 -4.15 -12.00 -17.35
N PHE A 20 -5.17 -12.57 -18.00
CA PHE A 20 -6.26 -13.24 -17.30
C PHE A 20 -5.82 -14.52 -16.60
N GLU A 21 -4.82 -15.22 -17.13
CA GLU A 21 -4.26 -16.41 -16.50
C GLU A 21 -3.55 -16.10 -15.16
N TYR A 22 -3.05 -14.86 -14.99
CA TYR A 22 -2.40 -14.42 -13.74
C TYR A 22 -3.38 -14.09 -12.62
N PHE A 23 -4.63 -13.76 -12.92
CA PHE A 23 -5.67 -13.59 -11.90
C PHE A 23 -6.23 -14.96 -11.45
N GLN A 24 -5.35 -15.79 -10.88
CA GLN A 24 -5.71 -17.14 -10.45
C GLN A 24 -6.58 -17.17 -9.19
N SER A 25 -6.67 -16.05 -8.47
CA SER A 25 -7.45 -15.95 -7.26
C SER A 25 -8.22 -14.62 -7.16
N GLU A 26 -9.32 -14.63 -6.41
CA GLU A 26 -10.06 -13.41 -6.02
C GLU A 26 -9.14 -12.41 -5.27
N GLN A 27 -8.16 -12.94 -4.55
CA GLN A 27 -7.19 -12.11 -3.82
C GLN A 27 -6.28 -11.32 -4.76
N ASP A 28 -5.81 -11.91 -5.86
CA ASP A 28 -4.95 -11.22 -6.84
C ASP A 28 -5.72 -10.10 -7.55
N LEU A 29 -6.96 -10.37 -7.93
CA LEU A 29 -7.84 -9.35 -8.49
C LEU A 29 -8.08 -8.22 -7.49
N THR A 30 -8.30 -8.53 -6.21
CA THR A 30 -8.50 -7.54 -5.15
C THR A 30 -7.26 -6.65 -4.97
N LYS A 31 -6.06 -7.22 -4.99
CA LYS A 31 -4.81 -6.46 -4.93
C LYS A 31 -4.66 -5.51 -6.12
N PHE A 32 -4.91 -6.01 -7.33
CA PHE A 32 -4.86 -5.17 -8.53
C PHE A 32 -5.88 -4.02 -8.47
N VAL A 33 -7.14 -4.31 -8.12
CA VAL A 33 -8.20 -3.29 -8.03
C VAL A 33 -7.85 -2.23 -6.99
N ALA A 34 -7.28 -2.63 -5.84
CA ALA A 34 -6.85 -1.69 -4.82
C ALA A 34 -5.67 -0.82 -5.32
N TRP A 35 -4.66 -1.44 -5.94
CA TRP A 35 -3.54 -0.72 -6.53
C TRP A 35 -4.03 0.27 -7.60
N TYR A 36 -4.84 -0.18 -8.54
CA TYR A 36 -5.41 0.65 -9.60
C TYR A 36 -6.22 1.83 -9.06
N SER A 37 -7.02 1.57 -8.02
CA SER A 37 -7.90 2.59 -7.44
C SER A 37 -7.16 3.68 -6.66
N TYR A 38 -6.06 3.34 -6.00
CA TYR A 38 -5.45 4.25 -5.02
C TYR A 38 -4.03 4.70 -5.40
N TYR A 39 -3.29 3.90 -6.17
CA TYR A 39 -1.87 4.15 -6.45
C TYR A 39 -1.58 4.42 -7.91
N TYR A 40 -2.38 3.88 -8.84
CA TYR A 40 -2.16 4.10 -10.25
C TYR A 40 -2.30 5.59 -10.62
N ILE A 41 -1.26 6.10 -11.28
CA ILE A 41 -1.24 7.47 -11.79
C ILE A 41 -1.66 7.46 -13.24
N THR A 42 -2.79 8.08 -13.53
CA THR A 42 -3.32 8.15 -14.89
C THR A 42 -2.41 8.99 -15.80
N ASP A 43 -2.05 8.46 -16.97
CA ASP A 43 -1.18 9.13 -17.94
C ASP A 43 -1.75 10.49 -18.38
N GLU A 44 -3.07 10.54 -18.60
CA GLU A 44 -3.76 11.74 -19.10
C GLU A 44 -3.67 12.92 -18.12
N PHE A 45 -3.71 12.66 -16.81
CA PHE A 45 -3.80 13.72 -15.79
C PHE A 45 -2.61 13.74 -14.83
N SER A 46 -1.72 12.76 -14.88
CA SER A 46 -0.61 12.56 -13.93
C SER A 46 -1.09 12.58 -12.45
N ARG A 47 -2.24 11.94 -12.19
CA ARG A 47 -2.91 11.93 -10.88
C ARG A 47 -3.57 10.59 -10.60
N THR A 48 -3.71 10.27 -9.32
CA THR A 48 -4.51 9.13 -8.86
C THR A 48 -6.02 9.41 -8.96
N PHE A 49 -6.85 8.36 -8.92
CA PHE A 49 -8.31 8.53 -8.95
C PHE A 49 -8.87 9.31 -7.75
N PRO A 50 -8.41 9.14 -6.50
CA PRO A 50 -8.82 9.98 -5.39
C PRO A 50 -8.55 11.47 -5.61
N GLU A 51 -7.37 11.82 -6.15
CA GLU A 51 -7.03 13.20 -6.50
C GLU A 51 -7.97 13.76 -7.57
N LEU A 52 -8.20 13.00 -8.65
CA LEU A 52 -9.10 13.40 -9.73
C LEU A 52 -10.54 13.59 -9.23
N TYR A 53 -11.02 12.65 -8.40
CA TYR A 53 -12.37 12.74 -7.86
C TYR A 53 -12.52 13.95 -6.92
N LEU A 54 -11.57 14.14 -6.01
CA LEU A 54 -11.56 15.30 -5.12
C LEU A 54 -11.54 16.62 -5.91
N MET A 55 -10.71 16.71 -6.93
CA MET A 55 -10.62 17.92 -7.78
C MET A 55 -11.94 18.20 -8.51
N ARG A 56 -12.58 17.17 -9.11
CA ARG A 56 -13.79 17.33 -9.92
C ARG A 56 -15.06 17.52 -9.11
N LYS A 57 -15.13 16.95 -7.90
CA LYS A 57 -16.35 16.89 -7.08
C LYS A 57 -16.29 17.70 -5.79
N LYS A 58 -15.21 18.42 -5.54
CA LYS A 58 -14.95 19.15 -4.27
C LYS A 58 -16.14 20.00 -3.78
N SER A 59 -16.87 20.66 -4.68
CA SER A 59 -18.03 21.50 -4.33
C SER A 59 -19.28 20.72 -3.93
N GLN A 60 -19.36 19.44 -4.31
CA GLN A 60 -20.51 18.56 -4.07
C GLN A 60 -20.34 17.68 -2.81
N LEU A 61 -19.13 17.62 -2.27
CA LEU A 61 -18.78 16.78 -1.14
C LEU A 61 -19.02 17.50 0.19
N SER A 62 -19.53 16.77 1.15
CA SER A 62 -19.60 17.22 2.56
C SER A 62 -18.19 17.38 3.14
N PRO A 63 -18.03 18.10 4.27
CA PRO A 63 -16.74 18.24 4.93
C PRO A 63 -16.07 16.90 5.27
N LEU A 64 -16.83 15.92 5.75
CA LEU A 64 -16.30 14.60 6.09
C LEU A 64 -15.87 13.81 4.86
N GLU A 65 -16.64 13.83 3.78
CA GLU A 65 -16.26 13.17 2.51
C GLU A 65 -14.97 13.77 1.94
N LYS A 66 -14.80 15.09 2.02
CA LYS A 66 -13.55 15.75 1.61
C LYS A 66 -12.36 15.28 2.45
N GLU A 67 -12.55 15.22 3.75
CA GLU A 67 -11.51 14.77 4.68
C GLU A 67 -11.10 13.32 4.41
N ILE A 68 -12.07 12.42 4.23
CA ILE A 68 -11.81 11.02 3.86
C ILE A 68 -11.08 10.92 2.53
N LEU A 69 -11.55 11.63 1.49
CA LEU A 69 -10.88 11.60 0.19
C LEU A 69 -9.48 12.21 0.24
N GLN A 70 -9.29 13.29 1.01
CA GLN A 70 -7.97 13.87 1.21
C GLN A 70 -7.05 12.87 1.92
N SER A 71 -7.56 12.11 2.88
CA SER A 71 -6.75 11.08 3.53
C SER A 71 -6.31 9.95 2.58
N TYR A 72 -7.08 9.64 1.52
CA TYR A 72 -6.62 8.75 0.45
C TYR A 72 -5.57 9.38 -0.45
N VAL A 73 -5.59 10.69 -0.64
CA VAL A 73 -4.54 11.42 -1.37
C VAL A 73 -3.24 11.44 -0.57
N ASP A 74 -3.34 11.66 0.73
CA ASP A 74 -2.21 11.87 1.64
C ASP A 74 -1.78 10.59 2.39
N HIS A 75 -2.41 9.43 2.08
CA HIS A 75 -2.17 8.22 2.86
C HIS A 75 -0.70 7.75 2.78
N CYS A 76 -0.23 7.23 3.90
CA CYS A 76 1.07 6.61 4.01
C CYS A 76 0.97 5.12 3.62
N LEU A 77 1.80 4.70 2.66
CA LEU A 77 2.04 3.29 2.35
C LEU A 77 3.44 2.94 2.82
N SER A 78 3.57 1.97 3.73
CA SER A 78 4.85 1.63 4.33
C SER A 78 4.88 0.19 4.83
N ILE A 79 6.00 -0.19 5.46
CA ILE A 79 6.13 -1.44 6.19
C ILE A 79 6.02 -1.14 7.69
N PHE A 80 5.09 -1.80 8.32
CA PHE A 80 4.79 -1.64 9.73
C PHE A 80 5.06 -2.90 10.53
N GLU A 81 5.52 -2.74 11.76
CA GLU A 81 5.65 -3.82 12.74
C GLU A 81 4.55 -3.67 13.80
N VAL A 82 3.79 -4.74 14.04
CA VAL A 82 2.75 -4.77 15.08
C VAL A 82 3.39 -4.76 16.46
N GLN A 83 3.16 -3.71 17.24
CA GLN A 83 3.69 -3.54 18.59
C GLN A 83 2.74 -4.09 19.65
N LYS A 84 1.44 -3.91 19.45
CA LYS A 84 0.40 -4.32 20.38
C LYS A 84 -0.89 -4.67 19.65
N VAL A 85 -1.63 -5.66 20.16
CA VAL A 85 -2.95 -6.04 19.68
C VAL A 85 -3.96 -5.86 20.83
N ASP A 86 -4.97 -5.03 20.60
CA ASP A 86 -6.13 -4.87 21.46
C ASP A 86 -7.32 -5.61 20.82
N LEU A 87 -7.49 -6.87 21.18
CA LEU A 87 -8.44 -7.80 20.54
C LEU A 87 -9.86 -7.23 20.44
N GLY A 88 -10.42 -7.23 19.23
CA GLY A 88 -11.74 -6.69 18.91
C GLY A 88 -11.81 -5.16 18.82
N ARG A 89 -10.68 -4.45 18.97
CA ARG A 89 -10.63 -2.99 18.91
C ARG A 89 -9.69 -2.47 17.84
N GLY A 90 -8.41 -2.91 17.85
CA GLY A 90 -7.41 -2.42 16.92
C GLY A 90 -6.01 -2.89 17.25
N VAL A 91 -5.04 -2.30 16.57
CA VAL A 91 -3.64 -2.65 16.69
C VAL A 91 -2.76 -1.40 16.76
N GLU A 92 -1.70 -1.44 17.56
CA GLU A 92 -0.64 -0.45 17.52
C GLU A 92 0.46 -0.95 16.59
N ILE A 93 0.80 -0.17 15.59
CA ILE A 93 1.82 -0.47 14.60
C ILE A 93 2.91 0.59 14.63
N LYS A 94 4.13 0.20 14.29
CA LYS A 94 5.29 1.07 14.19
C LYS A 94 5.83 1.01 12.77
N ASP A 95 5.97 2.15 12.12
CA ASP A 95 6.68 2.24 10.85
C ASP A 95 8.16 1.85 11.06
N ILE A 96 8.68 0.96 10.20
CA ILE A 96 10.06 0.48 10.37
C ILE A 96 11.11 1.47 9.87
N PHE A 97 10.74 2.44 9.02
CA PHE A 97 11.67 3.40 8.41
C PHE A 97 11.83 4.66 9.24
N ASP A 98 10.75 5.26 9.75
CA ASP A 98 10.79 6.48 10.56
C ASP A 98 10.57 6.26 12.06
N GLY A 99 10.02 5.11 12.43
CA GLY A 99 9.77 4.72 13.80
C GLY A 99 8.49 5.31 14.41
N GLU A 100 7.64 5.98 13.62
CA GLU A 100 6.38 6.52 14.09
C GLU A 100 5.42 5.41 14.54
N LEU A 101 4.67 5.70 15.61
CA LEU A 101 3.66 4.79 16.18
C LEU A 101 2.26 5.26 15.81
N HIS A 102 1.44 4.33 15.31
CA HIS A 102 0.05 4.58 14.96
C HIS A 102 -0.86 3.55 15.60
N TYR A 103 -1.97 4.00 16.19
CA TYR A 103 -3.03 3.10 16.66
C TYR A 103 -4.10 3.00 15.58
N ILE A 104 -4.25 1.82 14.99
CA ILE A 104 -5.20 1.55 13.92
C ILE A 104 -6.49 1.00 14.51
N TRP A 105 -7.60 1.69 14.25
CA TRP A 105 -8.92 1.28 14.67
C TRP A 105 -9.50 0.25 13.68
N ASP A 106 -9.18 -1.02 13.89
CA ASP A 106 -9.63 -2.14 13.07
C ASP A 106 -9.79 -3.40 13.93
N GLY A 107 -11.05 -3.69 14.26
CA GLY A 107 -11.39 -4.85 15.11
C GLY A 107 -11.13 -6.19 14.41
N ASP A 108 -11.23 -6.24 13.08
CA ASP A 108 -11.00 -7.49 12.34
C ASP A 108 -9.51 -7.73 12.13
N ALA A 109 -8.73 -6.71 11.83
CA ALA A 109 -7.27 -6.81 11.83
C ALA A 109 -6.73 -7.32 13.18
N SER A 110 -7.29 -6.82 14.30
CA SER A 110 -6.87 -7.25 15.64
C SER A 110 -7.12 -8.73 15.96
N LYS A 111 -7.99 -9.42 15.18
CA LYS A 111 -8.24 -10.87 15.34
C LYS A 111 -7.26 -11.73 14.55
N ASN A 112 -6.62 -11.14 13.52
CA ASN A 112 -5.79 -11.86 12.56
C ASN A 112 -4.31 -11.52 12.67
N LEU A 113 -3.95 -10.45 13.39
CA LEU A 113 -2.58 -9.99 13.54
C LEU A 113 -2.03 -10.34 14.93
N TYR A 114 -0.73 -10.58 14.97
CA TYR A 114 0.00 -10.88 16.19
C TYR A 114 1.12 -9.87 16.42
N LYS A 115 1.51 -9.69 17.67
CA LYS A 115 2.66 -8.86 18.01
C LYS A 115 3.91 -9.34 17.25
N TRP A 116 4.63 -8.41 16.65
CA TRP A 116 5.82 -8.59 15.81
C TRP A 116 5.54 -9.00 14.37
N ASP A 117 4.27 -9.16 13.96
CA ASP A 117 3.97 -9.29 12.55
C ASP A 117 4.48 -8.06 11.79
N LEU A 118 5.04 -8.29 10.61
CA LEU A 118 5.39 -7.24 9.66
C LEU A 118 4.31 -7.16 8.58
N LEU A 119 3.91 -5.95 8.26
CA LEU A 119 2.83 -5.66 7.32
C LEU A 119 3.30 -4.65 6.28
N TYR A 120 3.10 -4.95 5.01
CA TYR A 120 3.05 -3.92 3.99
C TYR A 120 1.61 -3.45 3.85
N ALA A 121 1.33 -2.22 4.20
CA ALA A 121 -0.02 -1.70 4.29
C ALA A 121 -0.07 -0.18 4.06
N GLY A 122 -1.24 0.29 3.62
CA GLY A 122 -1.56 1.71 3.62
C GLY A 122 -2.36 2.11 4.85
N ILE A 123 -2.07 3.27 5.42
CA ILE A 123 -2.85 3.84 6.53
C ILE A 123 -3.43 5.19 6.14
N LEU A 124 -4.67 5.43 6.56
CA LEU A 124 -5.41 6.67 6.38
C LEU A 124 -5.52 7.39 7.72
N LYS A 125 -5.39 8.71 7.71
CA LYS A 125 -5.70 9.55 8.86
C LYS A 125 -6.97 10.35 8.59
N VAL A 126 -8.03 10.07 9.36
CA VAL A 126 -9.28 10.84 9.33
C VAL A 126 -9.48 11.45 10.71
N LYS A 127 -9.44 12.76 10.80
CA LYS A 127 -9.32 13.49 12.08
C LYS A 127 -8.08 13.03 12.85
N ASP A 128 -8.28 12.53 14.06
CA ASP A 128 -7.23 12.02 14.95
C ASP A 128 -7.18 10.48 14.97
N LEU A 129 -7.89 9.81 14.07
CA LEU A 129 -7.99 8.36 14.02
C LEU A 129 -7.27 7.82 12.79
N PHE A 130 -6.60 6.68 12.97
CA PHE A 130 -5.96 5.96 11.89
C PHE A 130 -6.71 4.68 11.55
N PHE A 131 -6.77 4.36 10.25
CA PHE A 131 -7.42 3.19 9.68
C PHE A 131 -6.53 2.57 8.62
N PHE A 132 -6.64 1.27 8.38
CA PHE A 132 -6.05 0.70 7.16
C PHE A 132 -6.79 1.21 5.92
N SER A 133 -6.06 1.43 4.83
CA SER A 133 -6.60 2.04 3.60
C SER A 133 -7.57 1.14 2.82
N GLY A 134 -7.76 -0.11 3.28
CA GLY A 134 -8.56 -1.13 2.56
C GLY A 134 -7.78 -1.81 1.43
N MET A 135 -6.52 -1.46 1.19
CA MET A 135 -5.62 -2.28 0.41
C MET A 135 -5.37 -3.59 1.16
N PRO A 136 -5.37 -4.75 0.48
CA PRO A 136 -5.04 -6.01 1.14
C PRO A 136 -3.68 -5.90 1.81
N MET A 137 -3.67 -6.10 3.13
CA MET A 137 -2.43 -6.16 3.88
C MET A 137 -1.64 -7.39 3.44
N THR A 138 -0.36 -7.19 3.15
CA THR A 138 0.55 -8.29 2.88
C THR A 138 1.44 -8.49 4.11
N THR A 139 1.32 -9.65 4.74
CA THR A 139 2.21 -10.03 5.86
C THR A 139 3.57 -10.45 5.31
N ILE A 140 4.62 -9.96 5.95
CA ILE A 140 6.00 -10.25 5.59
C ILE A 140 6.56 -11.22 6.63
N PRO A 141 7.07 -12.41 6.24
CA PRO A 141 7.74 -13.29 7.18
C PRO A 141 8.88 -12.57 7.91
N LEU A 142 8.92 -12.66 9.24
CA LEU A 142 9.88 -11.92 10.06
C LEU A 142 11.35 -12.20 9.67
N LYS A 143 11.64 -13.42 9.19
CA LYS A 143 12.98 -13.79 8.68
C LYS A 143 13.43 -12.93 7.48
N LEU A 144 12.50 -12.34 6.74
CA LEU A 144 12.78 -11.53 5.55
C LEU A 144 12.90 -10.03 5.85
N ARG A 145 12.67 -9.61 7.10
CA ARG A 145 12.67 -8.19 7.49
C ARG A 145 13.86 -7.43 6.94
N HIS A 146 15.07 -7.85 7.31
CA HIS A 146 16.29 -7.12 6.92
C HIS A 146 16.56 -7.16 5.42
N PHE A 147 16.18 -8.27 4.77
CA PHE A 147 16.31 -8.39 3.33
C PHE A 147 15.38 -7.39 2.61
N ILE A 148 14.10 -7.34 2.98
CA ILE A 148 13.11 -6.43 2.38
C ILE A 148 13.44 -4.97 2.67
N GLU A 149 13.72 -4.63 3.94
CA GLU A 149 14.11 -3.29 4.37
C GLU A 149 15.36 -2.81 3.62
N GLY A 150 16.40 -3.66 3.53
CA GLY A 150 17.64 -3.33 2.85
C GLY A 150 17.43 -3.08 1.35
N ASN A 151 16.70 -3.96 0.65
CA ASN A 151 16.44 -3.79 -0.79
C ASN A 151 15.61 -2.53 -1.08
N ILE A 152 14.58 -2.22 -0.28
CA ILE A 152 13.78 -1.01 -0.46
C ILE A 152 14.66 0.25 -0.31
N VAL A 153 15.50 0.29 0.72
CA VAL A 153 16.39 1.43 0.94
C VAL A 153 17.43 1.55 -0.18
N GLU A 154 18.01 0.43 -0.64
CA GLU A 154 18.98 0.40 -1.74
C GLU A 154 18.35 0.90 -3.04
N PHE A 155 17.21 0.36 -3.45
CA PHE A 155 16.50 0.80 -4.66
C PHE A 155 16.07 2.27 -4.59
N PHE A 156 15.64 2.74 -3.42
CA PHE A 156 15.37 4.17 -3.25
C PHE A 156 16.62 5.03 -3.42
N GLN A 157 17.78 4.60 -2.90
CA GLN A 157 19.02 5.36 -3.04
C GLN A 157 19.50 5.39 -4.50
N GLU A 158 19.35 4.30 -5.25
CA GLU A 158 19.68 4.23 -6.68
C GLU A 158 18.82 5.16 -7.54
N GLN A 159 17.54 5.36 -7.14
CA GLN A 159 16.55 6.15 -7.87
C GLN A 159 16.23 7.48 -7.19
N LYS A 160 17.09 7.94 -6.30
CA LYS A 160 16.83 9.12 -5.43
C LYS A 160 16.55 10.40 -6.21
N GLU A 161 17.03 10.53 -7.44
CA GLU A 161 16.77 11.70 -8.29
C GLU A 161 15.33 11.73 -8.82
N ASP A 162 14.65 10.57 -8.90
CA ASP A 162 13.32 10.42 -9.42
C ASP A 162 12.21 10.59 -8.34
N TYR A 163 12.59 10.52 -7.06
CA TYR A 163 11.64 10.53 -5.94
C TYR A 163 11.98 11.59 -4.90
N ALA A 164 10.97 12.37 -4.52
CA ALA A 164 11.12 13.46 -3.54
C ALA A 164 11.45 12.95 -2.11
N SER A 165 10.99 11.74 -1.75
CA SER A 165 11.19 11.12 -0.44
C SER A 165 11.02 9.60 -0.52
N LEU A 166 11.42 8.88 0.54
CA LEU A 166 11.17 7.44 0.66
C LEU A 166 9.66 7.13 0.64
N GLU A 167 8.84 7.94 1.31
CA GLU A 167 7.38 7.81 1.27
C GLU A 167 6.83 7.93 -0.16
N HIS A 168 7.33 8.90 -0.94
CA HIS A 168 6.96 9.06 -2.34
C HIS A 168 7.37 7.84 -3.17
N TYR A 169 8.56 7.28 -2.92
CA TYR A 169 9.02 6.03 -3.55
C TYR A 169 8.11 4.85 -3.19
N LEU A 170 7.82 4.64 -1.91
CA LEU A 170 6.96 3.53 -1.44
C LEU A 170 5.57 3.54 -2.08
N ARG A 171 5.02 4.73 -2.37
CA ARG A 171 3.76 4.87 -3.10
C ARG A 171 3.88 4.58 -4.58
N LYS A 172 4.88 5.15 -5.23
CA LYS A 172 5.08 5.05 -6.68
C LYS A 172 5.52 3.65 -7.12
N ALA A 173 6.47 3.07 -6.41
CA ALA A 173 7.01 1.74 -6.66
C ALA A 173 6.21 0.62 -5.94
N SER A 174 4.92 0.87 -5.65
CA SER A 174 4.13 -0.06 -4.84
C SER A 174 3.93 -1.43 -5.49
N ALA A 175 3.86 -1.52 -6.83
CA ALA A 175 3.77 -2.79 -7.54
C ALA A 175 5.08 -3.60 -7.43
N GLU A 176 6.22 -2.94 -7.60
CA GLU A 176 7.57 -3.51 -7.48
C GLU A 176 7.85 -3.98 -6.06
N ILE A 177 7.42 -3.21 -5.05
CA ILE A 177 7.58 -3.57 -3.64
C ILE A 177 6.72 -4.78 -3.29
N LEU A 178 5.49 -4.85 -3.78
CA LEU A 178 4.65 -6.04 -3.63
C LEU A 178 5.33 -7.27 -4.25
N ALA A 179 5.88 -7.13 -5.47
CA ALA A 179 6.61 -8.20 -6.12
C ALA A 179 7.82 -8.66 -5.32
N LEU A 180 8.61 -7.72 -4.79
CA LEU A 180 9.76 -8.03 -3.94
C LEU A 180 9.34 -8.87 -2.72
N ILE A 181 8.26 -8.47 -2.03
CA ILE A 181 7.75 -9.16 -0.84
C ILE A 181 7.25 -10.57 -1.20
N GLU A 182 6.47 -10.70 -2.27
CA GLU A 182 5.90 -11.98 -2.70
C GLU A 182 6.99 -12.95 -3.15
N ASN A 183 7.92 -12.51 -4.00
CA ASN A 183 9.03 -13.34 -4.48
C ASN A 183 9.96 -13.79 -3.35
N ALA A 184 10.28 -12.90 -2.41
CA ALA A 184 11.07 -13.26 -1.24
C ALA A 184 10.37 -14.27 -0.33
N SER A 185 9.03 -14.28 -0.31
CA SER A 185 8.22 -15.18 0.53
C SER A 185 8.11 -16.61 -0.02
N LEU A 186 8.42 -16.81 -1.32
CA LEU A 186 8.40 -18.12 -1.97
C LEU A 186 9.67 -18.95 -1.73
N HIS A 187 10.72 -18.35 -1.20
CA HIS A 187 12.03 -18.94 -0.92
C HIS A 187 12.34 -18.95 0.58
#